data_d473235a081a3ef37f57e3d4aea6e686
#
_entry.id   d473235a081a3ef37f57e3d4aea6e686
#
_cell.length_a   1.000
_cell.length_b   1.000
_cell.length_c   1.000
_cell.angle_alpha   90.00
_cell.angle_beta   90.00
_cell.angle_gamma   90.00
#
_symmetry.space_group_name_H-M   'P 1'
#
loop_
_entity.id
_entity.type
_entity.pdbx_description
1 polymer ?
#
loop_
_entity_poly.entity_id
_entity_poly.type
_entity_poly.pdbx_seq_one_letter_code
_entity_poly.pdbx_strand_id
1 'polypeptide(L)'
;MEIMRIYLSEASLVIGLFDKYRVFYKKVSDIDLAEQFIKTRLGSNESVIFVALDGELPVAFTQLYPKYSSVSAVKNWILNDLYVDPAYRKQGIGEALIKTAMDFAKSDGATYVQLETAVDNHTAQSLYEGMGFQKQEPDTEFFLYRIPV
;
A
#
# COMPACT_ATOMS: atom_id res chain seq x y z
N MET A 1 -1.02 -16.11 11.87
CA MET A 1 -0.60 -15.13 10.85
C MET A 1 -0.07 -13.90 11.56
N GLU A 2 1.16 -13.55 11.30
CA GLU A 2 1.80 -12.38 11.90
C GLU A 2 1.89 -11.26 10.89
N ILE A 3 1.60 -10.02 11.32
CA ILE A 3 1.84 -8.83 10.50
C ILE A 3 2.91 -8.01 11.19
N MET A 4 3.96 -7.65 10.46
CA MET A 4 5.05 -6.83 10.99
C MET A 4 5.41 -5.70 10.05
N ARG A 5 5.78 -4.56 10.63
CA ARG A 5 6.42 -3.49 9.88
C ARG A 5 7.85 -3.91 9.56
N ILE A 6 8.26 -3.69 8.32
CA ILE A 6 9.63 -3.98 7.91
C ILE A 6 10.41 -2.69 7.64
N TYR A 7 11.72 -2.79 7.79
CA TYR A 7 12.68 -1.72 7.53
C TYR A 7 13.70 -2.22 6.50
N LEU A 8 14.70 -1.41 6.18
CA LEU A 8 15.69 -1.75 5.16
C LEU A 8 16.34 -3.12 5.39
N SER A 9 16.63 -3.46 6.65
CA SER A 9 17.26 -4.76 6.99
C SER A 9 16.38 -5.96 6.66
N GLU A 10 15.05 -5.79 6.57
CA GLU A 10 14.09 -6.86 6.23
C GLU A 10 13.53 -6.74 4.81
N ALA A 11 14.11 -5.89 3.96
CA ALA A 11 13.59 -5.65 2.60
C ALA A 11 13.40 -6.94 1.80
N SER A 12 14.23 -7.95 2.02
CA SER A 12 14.13 -9.24 1.33
C SER A 12 12.78 -9.94 1.52
N LEU A 13 12.05 -9.65 2.60
CA LEU A 13 10.75 -10.25 2.87
C LEU A 13 9.67 -9.80 1.88
N VAL A 14 9.83 -8.65 1.21
CA VAL A 14 8.78 -8.08 0.38
C VAL A 14 9.13 -8.07 -1.11
N ILE A 15 10.39 -8.24 -1.49
CA ILE A 15 10.83 -8.06 -2.88
C ILE A 15 10.08 -8.98 -3.84
N GLY A 16 9.97 -10.26 -3.52
CA GLY A 16 9.25 -11.22 -4.36
C GLY A 16 7.76 -10.89 -4.49
N LEU A 17 7.12 -10.50 -3.38
CA LEU A 17 5.71 -10.08 -3.37
C LEU A 17 5.51 -8.79 -4.18
N PHE A 18 6.43 -7.84 -4.06
CA PHE A 18 6.37 -6.60 -4.82
C PHE A 18 6.51 -6.83 -6.32
N ASP A 19 7.40 -7.73 -6.73
CA ASP A 19 7.51 -8.13 -8.14
C ASP A 19 6.20 -8.74 -8.66
N LYS A 20 5.59 -9.65 -7.88
CA LYS A 20 4.28 -10.24 -8.22
C LYS A 20 3.18 -9.19 -8.32
N TYR A 21 3.19 -8.20 -7.44
CA TYR A 21 2.27 -7.06 -7.48
C TYR A 21 2.39 -6.30 -8.80
N ARG A 22 3.62 -6.02 -9.25
CA ARG A 22 3.85 -5.35 -10.52
C ARG A 22 3.38 -6.18 -11.71
N VAL A 23 3.60 -7.49 -11.67
CA VAL A 23 3.12 -8.42 -12.70
C VAL A 23 1.59 -8.44 -12.73
N PHE A 24 0.92 -8.39 -11.58
CA PHE A 24 -0.53 -8.26 -11.49
C PHE A 24 -1.02 -7.00 -12.23
N TYR A 25 -0.27 -5.92 -12.19
CA TYR A 25 -0.55 -4.68 -12.94
C TYR A 25 0.09 -4.68 -14.33
N LYS A 26 0.30 -5.86 -14.92
CA LYS A 26 0.73 -6.07 -16.32
C LYS A 26 2.15 -5.57 -16.63
N LYS A 27 3.00 -5.49 -15.62
CA LYS A 27 4.42 -5.22 -15.82
C LYS A 27 5.17 -6.55 -16.01
N VAL A 28 6.29 -6.50 -16.71
CA VAL A 28 7.18 -7.64 -16.84
C VAL A 28 7.91 -7.87 -15.51
N SER A 29 8.03 -9.13 -15.09
CA SER A 29 8.81 -9.48 -13.89
C SER A 29 10.24 -8.97 -14.01
N ASP A 30 10.70 -8.28 -12.96
CA ASP A 30 12.06 -7.74 -12.89
C ASP A 30 12.45 -7.62 -11.40
N ILE A 31 13.02 -8.69 -10.89
CA ILE A 31 13.39 -8.79 -9.48
C ILE A 31 14.42 -7.73 -9.08
N ASP A 32 15.41 -7.47 -9.95
CA ASP A 32 16.46 -6.48 -9.66
C ASP A 32 15.86 -5.06 -9.54
N LEU A 33 14.94 -4.73 -10.43
CA LEU A 33 14.23 -3.44 -10.37
C LEU A 33 13.36 -3.35 -9.10
N ALA A 34 12.66 -4.42 -8.76
CA ALA A 34 11.84 -4.49 -7.54
C ALA A 34 12.69 -4.29 -6.29
N GLU A 35 13.84 -4.97 -6.22
CA GLU A 35 14.77 -4.83 -5.12
C GLU A 35 15.31 -3.40 -4.99
N GLN A 36 15.73 -2.81 -6.09
CA GLN A 36 16.25 -1.45 -6.11
C GLN A 36 15.20 -0.45 -5.64
N PHE A 37 13.98 -0.55 -6.13
CA PHE A 37 12.90 0.35 -5.76
C PHE A 37 12.57 0.27 -4.27
N ILE A 38 12.37 -0.94 -3.75
CA ILE A 38 12.00 -1.15 -2.34
C ILE A 38 13.13 -0.71 -1.39
N LYS A 39 14.37 -1.09 -1.70
CA LYS A 39 15.51 -0.71 -0.85
C LYS A 39 15.71 0.80 -0.82
N THR A 40 15.52 1.49 -1.94
CA THR A 40 15.62 2.95 -1.98
C THR A 40 14.52 3.59 -1.15
N ARG A 41 13.27 3.12 -1.26
CA ARG A 41 12.15 3.65 -0.46
C ARG A 41 12.41 3.46 1.03
N LEU A 42 12.81 2.28 1.44
CA LEU A 42 13.04 1.98 2.85
C LEU A 42 14.30 2.68 3.39
N GLY A 43 15.38 2.71 2.60
CA GLY A 43 16.63 3.33 2.99
C GLY A 43 16.54 4.84 3.15
N SER A 44 15.68 5.50 2.38
CA SER A 44 15.44 6.95 2.45
C SER A 44 14.23 7.31 3.31
N ASN A 45 13.64 6.33 4.00
CA ASN A 45 12.45 6.54 4.83
C ASN A 45 11.29 7.21 4.07
N GLU A 46 11.06 6.77 2.84
CA GLU A 46 10.06 7.34 1.95
C GLU A 46 8.74 6.59 1.97
N SER A 47 8.69 5.40 2.54
CA SER A 47 7.48 4.60 2.67
C SER A 47 7.48 3.78 3.95
N VAL A 48 6.28 3.30 4.31
CA VAL A 48 6.06 2.35 5.40
C VAL A 48 5.49 1.07 4.80
N ILE A 49 6.07 -0.07 5.13
CA ILE A 49 5.66 -1.37 4.60
C ILE A 49 5.34 -2.32 5.74
N PHE A 50 4.18 -2.98 5.64
CA PHE A 50 3.78 -4.08 6.51
C PHE A 50 3.71 -5.37 5.70
N VAL A 51 4.21 -6.46 6.25
CA VAL A 51 4.23 -7.78 5.63
C VAL A 51 3.47 -8.75 6.52
N ALA A 52 2.62 -9.58 5.90
CA ALA A 52 1.97 -10.70 6.57
C ALA A 52 2.78 -11.96 6.34
N LEU A 53 3.03 -12.69 7.41
CA LEU A 53 3.84 -13.90 7.41
C LEU A 53 3.00 -15.11 7.85
N ASP A 54 3.10 -16.19 7.08
CA ASP A 54 2.64 -17.51 7.49
C ASP A 54 3.88 -18.30 7.96
N GLY A 55 4.09 -18.34 9.28
CA GLY A 55 5.38 -18.74 9.82
C GLY A 55 6.47 -17.76 9.37
N GLU A 56 7.43 -18.24 8.58
CA GLU A 56 8.50 -17.41 8.02
C GLU A 56 8.23 -17.00 6.57
N LEU A 57 7.12 -17.48 5.98
CA LEU A 57 6.80 -17.23 4.58
C LEU A 57 6.03 -15.91 4.41
N PRO A 58 6.58 -14.92 3.68
CA PRO A 58 5.83 -13.71 3.34
C PRO A 58 4.71 -14.04 2.34
N VAL A 59 3.47 -13.69 2.68
CA VAL A 59 2.30 -14.04 1.87
C VAL A 59 1.49 -12.84 1.41
N ALA A 60 1.72 -11.67 1.97
CA ALA A 60 1.02 -10.45 1.60
C ALA A 60 1.78 -9.22 2.10
N PHE A 61 1.53 -8.07 1.48
CA PHE A 61 2.11 -6.82 1.95
C PHE A 61 1.21 -5.63 1.62
N THR A 62 1.43 -4.54 2.35
CA THR A 62 0.91 -3.22 1.99
C THR A 62 2.03 -2.19 2.13
N GLN A 63 2.02 -1.19 1.25
CA GLN A 63 2.96 -0.08 1.28
C GLN A 63 2.21 1.23 1.31
N LEU A 64 2.60 2.12 2.25
CA LEU A 64 2.03 3.44 2.39
C LEU A 64 3.06 4.50 2.05
N TYR A 65 2.60 5.55 1.37
CA TYR A 65 3.39 6.76 1.13
C TYR A 65 2.80 7.93 1.92
N PRO A 66 3.64 8.83 2.44
CA PRO A 66 3.14 10.03 3.09
C PRO A 66 2.52 10.99 2.08
N LYS A 67 1.47 11.69 2.51
CA LYS A 67 0.82 12.74 1.75
C LYS A 67 0.79 14.01 2.60
N TYR A 68 1.58 14.99 2.21
CA TYR A 68 1.64 16.26 2.92
C TYR A 68 0.65 17.25 2.32
N SER A 69 -0.09 17.95 3.17
CA SER A 69 -0.90 19.10 2.80
C SER A 69 -0.34 20.35 3.46
N SER A 70 0.18 21.27 2.65
CA SER A 70 0.72 22.54 3.16
C SER A 70 -0.39 23.44 3.69
N VAL A 71 -1.51 23.52 2.97
CA VAL A 71 -2.64 24.36 3.37
C VAL A 71 -3.22 23.92 4.71
N SER A 72 -3.45 22.63 4.88
CA SER A 72 -3.99 22.07 6.12
C SER A 72 -2.93 21.84 7.20
N ALA A 73 -1.65 21.93 6.84
CA ALA A 73 -0.50 21.68 7.70
C ALA A 73 -0.56 20.30 8.37
N VAL A 74 -0.93 19.28 7.59
CA VAL A 74 -1.05 17.90 8.08
C VAL A 74 -0.29 16.94 7.19
N LYS A 75 0.09 15.81 7.78
CA LYS A 75 0.63 14.65 7.08
C LYS A 75 -0.40 13.54 7.16
N ASN A 76 -0.87 13.10 6.01
CA ASN A 76 -1.73 11.94 5.88
C ASN A 76 -0.99 10.79 5.19
N TRP A 77 -1.67 9.69 4.93
CA TRP A 77 -1.06 8.52 4.31
C TRP A 77 -1.90 8.01 3.15
N ILE A 78 -1.20 7.57 2.11
CA ILE A 78 -1.78 6.87 0.97
C ILE A 78 -1.42 5.40 1.12
N LEU A 79 -2.43 4.53 1.20
CA LEU A 79 -2.24 3.10 1.06
C LEU A 79 -2.11 2.83 -0.44
N ASN A 80 -0.87 2.76 -0.93
CA ASN A 80 -0.58 2.73 -2.36
C ASN A 80 -0.59 1.32 -2.93
N ASP A 81 0.00 0.36 -2.21
CA ASP A 81 0.12 -1.01 -2.64
C ASP A 81 -0.56 -1.94 -1.64
N LEU A 82 -1.34 -2.89 -2.14
CA LEU A 82 -1.89 -3.99 -1.35
C LEU A 82 -1.90 -5.23 -2.22
N TYR A 83 -1.21 -6.27 -1.78
CA TYR A 83 -1.14 -7.53 -2.52
C TYR A 83 -1.16 -8.72 -1.58
N VAL A 84 -2.03 -9.68 -1.88
CA VAL A 84 -2.11 -10.96 -1.17
C VAL A 84 -1.81 -12.05 -2.20
N ASP A 85 -0.88 -12.95 -1.86
CA ASP A 85 -0.58 -14.12 -2.70
C ASP A 85 -1.88 -14.87 -3.01
N PRO A 86 -2.13 -15.26 -4.28
CA PRO A 86 -3.38 -15.92 -4.66
C PRO A 86 -3.75 -17.12 -3.79
N ALA A 87 -2.76 -17.89 -3.30
CA ALA A 87 -3.00 -19.04 -2.43
C ALA A 87 -3.54 -18.67 -1.05
N TYR A 88 -3.45 -17.40 -0.66
CA TYR A 88 -3.83 -16.89 0.66
C TYR A 88 -5.01 -15.92 0.62
N ARG A 89 -5.64 -15.75 -0.52
CA ARG A 89 -6.80 -14.85 -0.67
C ARG A 89 -8.05 -15.40 -0.01
N LYS A 90 -9.01 -14.51 0.27
CA LYS A 90 -10.30 -14.82 0.91
C LYS A 90 -10.17 -15.38 2.34
N GLN A 91 -9.10 -14.97 3.03
CA GLN A 91 -8.82 -15.37 4.41
C GLN A 91 -8.76 -14.17 5.37
N GLY A 92 -9.11 -12.97 4.89
CA GLY A 92 -9.09 -11.76 5.71
C GLY A 92 -7.74 -11.10 5.87
N ILE A 93 -6.70 -11.55 5.16
CA ILE A 93 -5.33 -11.01 5.31
C ILE A 93 -5.25 -9.57 4.80
N GLY A 94 -5.86 -9.28 3.66
CA GLY A 94 -5.91 -7.92 3.11
C GLY A 94 -6.59 -6.95 4.06
N GLU A 95 -7.71 -7.34 4.64
CA GLU A 95 -8.41 -6.54 5.65
C GLU A 95 -7.54 -6.30 6.89
N ALA A 96 -6.83 -7.33 7.37
CA ALA A 96 -5.94 -7.20 8.51
C ALA A 96 -4.77 -6.23 8.23
N LEU A 97 -4.20 -6.28 7.02
CA LEU A 97 -3.16 -5.34 6.59
C LEU A 97 -3.68 -3.90 6.54
N ILE A 98 -4.88 -3.69 6.01
CA ILE A 98 -5.49 -2.37 5.96
C ILE A 98 -5.71 -1.83 7.38
N LYS A 99 -6.24 -2.64 8.29
CA LYS A 99 -6.44 -2.23 9.69
C LYS A 99 -5.12 -1.84 10.36
N THR A 100 -4.07 -2.63 10.13
CA THR A 100 -2.73 -2.35 10.66
C THR A 100 -2.21 -1.01 10.12
N ALA A 101 -2.40 -0.76 8.82
CA ALA A 101 -2.00 0.48 8.18
C ALA A 101 -2.77 1.69 8.73
N MET A 102 -4.09 1.54 8.96
CA MET A 102 -4.92 2.58 9.54
C MET A 102 -4.51 2.91 10.98
N ASP A 103 -4.24 1.90 11.79
CA ASP A 103 -3.78 2.07 13.17
C ASP A 103 -2.43 2.80 13.20
N PHE A 104 -1.52 2.42 12.32
CA PHE A 104 -0.25 3.13 12.17
C PHE A 104 -0.46 4.59 11.82
N ALA A 105 -1.25 4.88 10.79
CA ALA A 105 -1.50 6.25 10.33
C ALA A 105 -2.13 7.11 11.43
N LYS A 106 -3.08 6.54 12.16
CA LYS A 106 -3.71 7.22 13.29
C LYS A 106 -2.70 7.54 14.39
N SER A 107 -1.84 6.61 14.74
CA SER A 107 -0.80 6.83 15.75
C SER A 107 0.26 7.85 15.28
N ASP A 108 0.43 8.01 13.98
CA ASP A 108 1.33 9.00 13.37
C ASP A 108 0.69 10.40 13.23
N GLY A 109 -0.55 10.56 13.70
CA GLY A 109 -1.26 11.84 13.69
C GLY A 109 -2.04 12.14 12.42
N ALA A 110 -2.20 11.19 11.52
CA ALA A 110 -2.96 11.38 10.29
C ALA A 110 -4.45 11.60 10.57
N THR A 111 -5.10 12.37 9.71
CA THR A 111 -6.54 12.61 9.78
C THR A 111 -7.31 11.66 8.85
N TYR A 112 -6.63 11.09 7.84
CA TYR A 112 -7.21 10.06 6.99
C TYR A 112 -6.13 9.20 6.34
N VAL A 113 -6.55 8.05 5.83
CA VAL A 113 -5.81 7.21 4.89
C VAL A 113 -6.63 7.16 3.61
N GLN A 114 -6.01 7.37 2.48
CA GLN A 114 -6.68 7.26 1.18
C GLN A 114 -6.10 6.12 0.36
N LEU A 115 -6.88 5.62 -0.59
CA LEU A 115 -6.46 4.63 -1.56
C LEU A 115 -7.23 4.83 -2.86
N GLU A 116 -6.71 4.23 -3.92
CA GLU A 116 -7.39 4.19 -5.21
C GLU A 116 -7.53 2.74 -5.65
N THR A 117 -8.58 2.45 -6.42
CA THR A 117 -8.79 1.15 -7.04
C THR A 117 -9.41 1.34 -8.42
N ALA A 118 -9.22 0.33 -9.28
CA ALA A 118 -9.81 0.37 -10.61
C ALA A 118 -11.34 0.42 -10.53
N VAL A 119 -11.94 1.15 -11.47
CA VAL A 119 -13.40 1.36 -11.49
C VAL A 119 -14.19 0.08 -11.69
N ASP A 120 -13.57 -0.97 -12.23
CA ASP A 120 -14.14 -2.28 -12.45
C ASP A 120 -13.75 -3.34 -11.40
N ASN A 121 -12.96 -2.97 -10.40
CA ASN A 121 -12.56 -3.86 -9.32
C ASN A 121 -13.62 -3.83 -8.19
N HIS A 122 -14.77 -4.48 -8.45
CA HIS A 122 -15.89 -4.47 -7.51
C HIS A 122 -15.59 -5.19 -6.20
N THR A 123 -14.77 -6.23 -6.23
CA THR A 123 -14.35 -6.95 -5.01
C THR A 123 -13.59 -6.04 -4.06
N ALA A 124 -12.62 -5.28 -4.57
CA ALA A 124 -11.87 -4.33 -3.77
C ALA A 124 -12.75 -3.20 -3.25
N GLN A 125 -13.62 -2.66 -4.10
CA GLN A 125 -14.56 -1.61 -3.69
C GLN A 125 -15.45 -2.07 -2.54
N SER A 126 -16.00 -3.28 -2.63
CA SER A 126 -16.84 -3.85 -1.57
C SER A 126 -16.08 -3.99 -0.26
N LEU A 127 -14.82 -4.43 -0.31
CA LEU A 127 -13.97 -4.53 0.87
C LEU A 127 -13.76 -3.16 1.52
N TYR A 128 -13.35 -2.17 0.74
CA TYR A 128 -13.04 -0.84 1.26
C TYR A 128 -14.28 -0.15 1.84
N GLU A 129 -15.40 -0.19 1.12
CA GLU A 129 -16.65 0.39 1.60
C GLU A 129 -17.16 -0.32 2.86
N GLY A 130 -17.03 -1.65 2.92
CA GLY A 130 -17.36 -2.44 4.10
C GLY A 130 -16.51 -2.11 5.32
N MET A 131 -15.29 -1.62 5.12
CA MET A 131 -14.40 -1.17 6.19
C MET A 131 -14.62 0.28 6.60
N GLY A 132 -15.48 1.02 5.89
CA GLY A 132 -15.79 2.41 6.22
C GLY A 132 -15.11 3.45 5.33
N PHE A 133 -14.37 3.03 4.30
CA PHE A 133 -13.84 3.97 3.32
C PHE A 133 -14.99 4.61 2.54
N GLN A 134 -14.91 5.90 2.33
CA GLN A 134 -15.93 6.67 1.64
C GLN A 134 -15.42 7.05 0.25
N LYS A 135 -16.14 6.63 -0.79
CA LYS A 135 -15.84 7.02 -2.15
C LYS A 135 -15.97 8.54 -2.30
N GLN A 136 -14.90 9.17 -2.78
CA GLN A 136 -14.87 10.62 -2.96
C GLN A 136 -15.42 11.01 -4.33
N GLU A 137 -16.09 12.17 -4.40
CA GLU A 137 -16.51 12.76 -5.67
C GLU A 137 -15.30 13.26 -6.46
N PRO A 138 -15.35 13.26 -7.80
CA PRO A 138 -14.29 13.88 -8.60
C PRO A 138 -14.09 15.35 -8.23
N ASP A 139 -12.84 15.80 -8.25
CA ASP A 139 -12.50 17.19 -7.97
C ASP A 139 -13.03 18.09 -9.11
N THR A 140 -13.91 19.03 -8.77
CA THR A 140 -14.49 19.97 -9.70
C THR A 140 -13.91 21.38 -9.58
N GLU A 141 -13.02 21.62 -8.62
CA GLU A 141 -12.44 22.92 -8.32
C GLU A 141 -11.01 23.06 -8.85
N PHE A 142 -10.28 21.94 -8.98
CA PHE A 142 -8.88 21.95 -9.38
C PHE A 142 -8.65 21.01 -10.54
N PHE A 143 -7.93 21.47 -11.56
CA PHE A 143 -7.42 20.61 -12.62
C PHE A 143 -6.01 20.15 -12.28
N LEU A 144 -5.68 18.93 -12.65
CA LEU A 144 -4.32 18.41 -12.60
C LEU A 144 -3.61 18.73 -13.92
N TYR A 145 -2.42 19.33 -13.84
CA TYR A 145 -1.56 19.54 -15.00
C TYR A 145 -0.25 18.77 -14.81
N ARG A 146 0.26 18.20 -15.87
CA ARG A 146 1.50 17.41 -15.86
C ARG A 146 2.35 17.78 -17.07
N ILE A 147 3.67 17.83 -16.87
CA ILE A 147 4.62 17.99 -17.97
C ILE A 147 5.70 16.90 -17.83
N PRO A 148 6.00 16.14 -18.91
CA PRO A 148 7.13 15.20 -18.89
C PRO A 148 8.46 15.95 -18.77
N VAL A 149 9.39 15.35 -18.08
CA VAL A 149 10.74 15.89 -17.91
C VAL A 149 11.79 14.86 -18.31
#